data_4121a8ba4639dbd1a4b4c18c49ae36f2
#
_entry.id   4121a8ba4639dbd1a4b4c18c49ae36f2
#
_cell.length_a   1.000
_cell.length_b   1.000
_cell.length_c   1.000
_cell.angle_alpha   90.00
_cell.angle_beta   90.00
_cell.angle_gamma   90.00
#
_symmetry.space_group_name_H-M   'P 1'
#
loop_
_entity.id
_entity.type
_entity.pdbx_description
1 polymer ?
#
loop_
_entity_poly.entity_id
_entity_poly.type
_entity_poly.pdbx_seq_one_letter_code
_entity_poly.pdbx_strand_id
1 'polypeptide(L)'
;EELPAIEQCDEDNDGVVAFDLSAATDGILNGEDGVSITYHTTLSNAKLGVDAIEDESSYTTVNDDSQTIYVRAENDETGCYTVRALELVTIASPEIQGELEDLYICDGDDNNGIGVFDLTENEDNIFGDADTSNLEITYHTSEGGAISGTGAIAVPTHYTNEFNGQVIYVRLANTQTGCIDGFFLPGDNSFTLNVNSLPELTHPSGLQLCNQDDSGEPYPMEVFDLTVKEEEIFGGPVPSDFSFSYYAGEPDYQAGVAIADPTAYENEENPQTIYVEVTHNVGEGEGSTACSAVETLTITVLPMPSPSETDPDVLRMTACDDTNDGVAQSPFDLTLNGDLISQGEPVQVSYYRTAEAAENEDAVELIGDPGAYVNEPSYNEVDASGNPTNVQVIYARVDSDIPGNFCYVV
;
A
#
# COMPACT_ATOMS: atom_id res chain seq x y z
N GLU A 1 20.24 -65.96 -6.21
CA GLU A 1 19.32 -64.85 -6.04
C GLU A 1 20.04 -63.57 -6.42
N GLU A 2 19.41 -62.65 -7.17
CA GLU A 2 20.00 -61.36 -7.50
C GLU A 2 20.00 -60.48 -6.24
N LEU A 3 21.02 -59.67 -6.05
CA LEU A 3 21.07 -58.68 -5.00
C LEU A 3 20.11 -57.51 -5.34
N PRO A 4 19.40 -56.94 -4.37
CA PRO A 4 18.64 -55.74 -4.64
C PRO A 4 19.57 -54.60 -5.04
N ALA A 5 19.15 -53.77 -5.97
CA ALA A 5 19.88 -52.58 -6.35
C ALA A 5 19.98 -51.59 -5.16
N ILE A 6 21.07 -50.86 -5.12
CA ILE A 6 21.20 -49.70 -4.24
C ILE A 6 20.79 -48.48 -5.05
N GLU A 7 19.73 -47.79 -4.61
CA GLU A 7 19.20 -46.59 -5.24
C GLU A 7 19.63 -45.36 -4.43
N GLN A 8 20.12 -44.30 -5.09
CA GLN A 8 20.52 -43.07 -4.45
C GLN A 8 20.09 -41.88 -5.31
N CYS A 9 19.51 -40.85 -4.67
CA CYS A 9 19.17 -39.62 -5.36
C CYS A 9 20.43 -38.84 -5.74
N ASP A 10 20.40 -38.30 -6.94
CA ASP A 10 21.37 -37.31 -7.42
C ASP A 10 20.79 -35.92 -7.08
N GLU A 11 21.33 -35.31 -6.04
CA GLU A 11 20.75 -34.08 -5.47
C GLU A 11 21.00 -32.85 -6.36
N ASP A 12 22.10 -32.81 -7.11
CA ASP A 12 22.45 -31.69 -8.01
C ASP A 12 22.37 -32.05 -9.51
N ASN A 13 21.88 -33.27 -9.78
CA ASN A 13 21.69 -33.82 -11.14
C ASN A 13 22.96 -33.73 -12.02
N ASP A 14 24.14 -33.79 -11.41
CA ASP A 14 25.43 -33.78 -12.14
C ASP A 14 25.88 -35.16 -12.63
N GLY A 15 25.14 -36.22 -12.28
CA GLY A 15 25.38 -37.59 -12.64
C GLY A 15 26.41 -38.31 -11.76
N VAL A 16 26.90 -37.64 -10.69
CA VAL A 16 27.96 -38.15 -9.80
C VAL A 16 27.44 -38.37 -8.39
N VAL A 17 27.14 -39.59 -8.04
CA VAL A 17 26.53 -39.91 -6.73
C VAL A 17 27.47 -40.78 -5.89
N ALA A 18 27.56 -40.50 -4.61
CA ALA A 18 28.30 -41.28 -3.63
C ALA A 18 27.39 -42.34 -2.98
N PHE A 19 27.73 -43.62 -3.15
CA PHE A 19 27.01 -44.76 -2.59
C PHE A 19 27.70 -45.28 -1.33
N ASP A 20 26.95 -45.55 -0.27
CA ASP A 20 27.44 -46.31 0.89
C ASP A 20 27.21 -47.80 0.69
N LEU A 21 28.25 -48.49 0.16
CA LEU A 21 28.21 -49.91 -0.06
C LEU A 21 28.26 -50.71 1.24
N SER A 22 28.85 -50.11 2.32
CA SER A 22 28.95 -50.74 3.62
C SER A 22 27.59 -51.00 4.28
N ALA A 23 26.62 -50.10 4.01
CA ALA A 23 25.25 -50.26 4.49
C ALA A 23 24.53 -51.49 3.93
N ALA A 24 24.93 -51.98 2.73
CA ALA A 24 24.38 -53.20 2.11
C ALA A 24 24.99 -54.47 2.67
N THR A 25 26.19 -54.43 3.27
CA THR A 25 26.97 -55.58 3.74
C THR A 25 26.17 -56.45 4.72
N ASP A 26 25.53 -55.88 5.70
CA ASP A 26 24.72 -56.60 6.69
C ASP A 26 23.55 -57.35 6.06
N GLY A 27 22.91 -56.74 5.07
CA GLY A 27 21.83 -57.34 4.29
C GLY A 27 22.33 -58.53 3.40
N ILE A 28 23.53 -58.40 2.85
CA ILE A 28 24.15 -59.44 2.03
C ILE A 28 24.60 -60.63 2.90
N LEU A 29 25.19 -60.37 4.06
CA LEU A 29 25.61 -61.40 5.03
C LEU A 29 24.42 -62.15 5.64
N ASN A 30 23.26 -61.54 5.77
CA ASN A 30 22.06 -62.11 6.35
C ASN A 30 22.30 -62.82 7.70
N GLY A 31 23.25 -62.32 8.52
CA GLY A 31 23.66 -62.85 9.81
C GLY A 31 24.59 -64.05 9.79
N GLU A 32 25.22 -64.35 8.63
CA GLU A 32 26.27 -65.36 8.56
C GLU A 32 27.61 -64.82 9.11
N ASP A 33 28.22 -65.61 10.03
CA ASP A 33 29.55 -65.31 10.60
C ASP A 33 30.66 -66.00 9.82
N GLY A 34 31.87 -65.38 9.83
CA GLY A 34 33.05 -65.96 9.15
C GLY A 34 33.02 -65.82 7.66
N VAL A 35 32.32 -64.80 7.13
CA VAL A 35 32.28 -64.43 5.71
C VAL A 35 32.73 -62.98 5.59
N SER A 36 33.75 -62.78 4.76
CA SER A 36 34.23 -61.47 4.36
C SER A 36 33.59 -61.01 3.06
N ILE A 37 33.10 -59.74 3.03
CA ILE A 37 32.55 -59.11 1.83
C ILE A 37 33.56 -58.13 1.28
N THR A 38 33.75 -58.14 -0.04
CA THR A 38 34.53 -57.13 -0.79
C THR A 38 33.79 -56.72 -2.04
N TYR A 39 33.92 -55.45 -2.41
CA TYR A 39 33.29 -54.89 -3.59
C TYR A 39 34.35 -54.61 -4.68
N HIS A 40 33.99 -54.83 -5.94
CA HIS A 40 34.89 -54.73 -7.07
C HIS A 40 34.20 -54.10 -8.28
N THR A 41 34.91 -53.29 -9.04
CA THR A 41 34.38 -52.65 -10.26
C THR A 41 34.24 -53.57 -11.45
N THR A 42 34.92 -54.74 -11.44
CA THR A 42 34.86 -55.73 -12.51
C THR A 42 34.68 -57.14 -11.99
N LEU A 43 33.93 -57.95 -12.77
CA LEU A 43 33.76 -59.41 -12.48
C LEU A 43 35.10 -60.14 -12.38
N SER A 44 36.09 -59.71 -13.14
CA SER A 44 37.44 -60.37 -13.15
C SER A 44 38.13 -60.12 -11.81
N ASN A 45 38.12 -58.85 -11.30
CA ASN A 45 38.74 -58.51 -10.05
C ASN A 45 38.05 -59.19 -8.85
N ALA A 46 36.71 -59.26 -8.89
CA ALA A 46 35.93 -59.97 -7.88
C ALA A 46 36.25 -61.47 -7.84
N LYS A 47 36.41 -62.14 -9.00
CA LYS A 47 36.79 -63.54 -9.05
C LYS A 47 38.22 -63.78 -8.59
N LEU A 48 39.11 -62.83 -8.80
CA LEU A 48 40.53 -62.95 -8.39
C LEU A 48 40.78 -62.46 -6.94
N GLY A 49 39.84 -61.75 -6.36
CA GLY A 49 39.98 -61.16 -5.04
C GLY A 49 41.03 -60.02 -5.00
N VAL A 50 41.15 -59.26 -6.09
CA VAL A 50 42.11 -58.15 -6.23
C VAL A 50 41.38 -56.82 -6.53
N ASP A 51 42.06 -55.70 -6.31
CA ASP A 51 41.58 -54.38 -6.62
C ASP A 51 40.15 -54.13 -6.06
N ALA A 52 39.96 -54.47 -4.78
CA ALA A 52 38.73 -54.16 -4.08
C ALA A 52 38.56 -52.63 -3.96
N ILE A 53 37.31 -52.19 -3.94
CA ILE A 53 36.97 -50.78 -3.65
C ILE A 53 37.43 -50.49 -2.21
N GLU A 54 38.30 -49.49 -2.06
CA GLU A 54 38.95 -49.15 -0.77
C GLU A 54 38.02 -48.36 0.17
N ASP A 55 37.19 -47.46 -0.42
CA ASP A 55 36.22 -46.66 0.34
C ASP A 55 34.80 -47.14 0.03
N GLU A 56 34.36 -48.12 0.81
CA GLU A 56 33.03 -48.70 0.68
C GLU A 56 31.92 -47.78 1.22
N SER A 57 32.28 -46.81 2.09
CA SER A 57 31.33 -45.90 2.69
C SER A 57 30.98 -44.71 1.78
N SER A 58 31.79 -44.43 0.77
CA SER A 58 31.62 -43.29 -0.15
C SER A 58 32.12 -43.59 -1.55
N TYR A 59 31.60 -44.67 -2.14
CA TYR A 59 31.94 -45.02 -3.50
C TYR A 59 31.24 -44.14 -4.52
N THR A 60 32.00 -43.37 -5.31
CA THR A 60 31.47 -42.47 -6.32
C THR A 60 31.33 -43.18 -7.67
N THR A 61 30.13 -43.08 -8.28
CA THR A 61 29.90 -43.59 -9.63
C THR A 61 30.59 -42.73 -10.69
N VAL A 62 30.82 -43.32 -11.84
CA VAL A 62 31.45 -42.64 -13.01
C VAL A 62 30.51 -42.55 -14.22
N ASN A 63 29.22 -42.92 -14.05
CA ASN A 63 28.23 -42.95 -15.11
C ASN A 63 26.89 -42.40 -14.59
N ASP A 64 26.16 -41.73 -15.45
CA ASP A 64 24.98 -40.90 -15.16
C ASP A 64 23.71 -41.69 -14.75
N ASP A 65 23.56 -42.99 -15.12
CA ASP A 65 22.30 -43.70 -14.85
C ASP A 65 22.44 -44.86 -13.87
N SER A 66 23.29 -45.80 -14.19
CA SER A 66 23.52 -46.97 -13.35
C SER A 66 24.91 -47.56 -13.57
N GLN A 67 25.45 -48.14 -12.52
CA GLN A 67 26.73 -48.85 -12.58
C GLN A 67 26.60 -50.22 -11.94
N THR A 68 27.04 -51.28 -12.66
CA THR A 68 27.15 -52.62 -12.09
C THR A 68 28.50 -52.79 -11.42
N ILE A 69 28.52 -53.13 -10.14
CA ILE A 69 29.68 -53.59 -9.38
C ILE A 69 29.50 -55.05 -8.99
N TYR A 70 30.56 -55.66 -8.48
CA TYR A 70 30.57 -57.09 -8.16
C TYR A 70 30.93 -57.28 -6.68
N VAL A 71 30.06 -57.99 -5.96
CA VAL A 71 30.21 -58.37 -4.57
C VAL A 71 30.83 -59.77 -4.52
N ARG A 72 31.98 -59.87 -3.81
CA ARG A 72 32.62 -61.15 -3.48
C ARG A 72 32.37 -61.44 -2.00
N ALA A 73 31.72 -62.57 -1.73
CA ALA A 73 31.56 -63.12 -0.38
C ALA A 73 32.49 -64.35 -0.28
N GLU A 74 33.43 -64.30 0.64
CA GLU A 74 34.44 -65.34 0.85
C GLU A 74 34.37 -65.89 2.29
N ASN A 75 34.33 -67.18 2.43
CA ASN A 75 34.40 -67.86 3.71
C ASN A 75 35.84 -67.80 4.25
N ASP A 76 36.01 -67.20 5.46
CA ASP A 76 37.34 -66.92 6.04
C ASP A 76 38.11 -68.17 6.42
N GLU A 77 37.48 -69.31 6.66
CA GLU A 77 38.14 -70.55 7.03
C GLU A 77 38.55 -71.37 5.81
N THR A 78 37.71 -71.40 4.77
CA THR A 78 37.91 -72.29 3.61
C THR A 78 38.44 -71.60 2.36
N GLY A 79 38.33 -70.28 2.29
CA GLY A 79 38.64 -69.49 1.09
C GLY A 79 37.66 -69.70 -0.07
N CYS A 80 36.57 -70.44 0.16
CA CYS A 80 35.53 -70.62 -0.87
C CYS A 80 34.71 -69.28 -1.00
N TYR A 81 34.48 -68.88 -2.27
CA TYR A 81 33.79 -67.63 -2.53
C TYR A 81 32.62 -67.74 -3.50
N THR A 82 31.76 -66.80 -3.47
CA THR A 82 30.75 -66.54 -4.48
C THR A 82 30.83 -65.10 -4.96
N VAL A 83 30.43 -64.83 -6.18
CA VAL A 83 30.39 -63.48 -6.76
C VAL A 83 28.98 -63.20 -7.27
N ARG A 84 28.44 -62.05 -6.98
CA ARG A 84 27.14 -61.55 -7.47
C ARG A 84 27.32 -60.14 -8.05
N ALA A 85 26.49 -59.82 -9.05
CA ALA A 85 26.33 -58.46 -9.50
C ALA A 85 25.48 -57.69 -8.53
N LEU A 86 25.84 -56.44 -8.29
CA LEU A 86 25.08 -55.43 -7.52
C LEU A 86 24.94 -54.20 -8.42
N GLU A 87 23.74 -53.78 -8.63
CA GLU A 87 23.43 -52.59 -9.41
C GLU A 87 23.35 -51.37 -8.51
N LEU A 88 24.06 -50.31 -8.89
CA LEU A 88 23.97 -48.99 -8.28
C LEU A 88 23.17 -48.13 -9.24
N VAL A 89 22.06 -47.57 -8.77
CA VAL A 89 21.14 -46.79 -9.60
C VAL A 89 21.11 -45.36 -9.11
N THR A 90 21.49 -44.44 -9.97
CA THR A 90 21.39 -43.02 -9.76
C THR A 90 19.98 -42.55 -10.16
N ILE A 91 19.29 -41.86 -9.29
CA ILE A 91 17.95 -41.37 -9.54
C ILE A 91 18.01 -39.84 -9.58
N ALA A 92 17.62 -39.25 -10.70
CA ALA A 92 17.53 -37.82 -10.81
C ALA A 92 16.51 -37.23 -9.82
N SER A 93 16.92 -36.18 -9.12
CA SER A 93 16.03 -35.40 -8.25
C SER A 93 15.10 -34.50 -9.06
N PRO A 94 13.89 -34.24 -8.56
CA PRO A 94 13.04 -33.21 -9.19
C PRO A 94 13.70 -31.83 -9.04
N GLU A 95 13.43 -30.94 -9.98
CA GLU A 95 13.95 -29.58 -9.97
C GLU A 95 12.82 -28.57 -10.03
N ILE A 96 12.94 -27.48 -9.26
CA ILE A 96 12.11 -26.28 -9.41
C ILE A 96 12.50 -25.62 -10.72
N GLN A 97 11.53 -25.38 -11.61
CA GLN A 97 11.78 -24.99 -13.00
C GLN A 97 12.03 -23.50 -13.20
N GLY A 98 11.51 -22.64 -12.33
CA GLY A 98 11.60 -21.19 -12.41
C GLY A 98 12.04 -20.54 -11.10
N GLU A 99 12.24 -19.23 -11.14
CA GLU A 99 12.52 -18.45 -9.92
C GLU A 99 11.25 -18.32 -9.11
N LEU A 100 11.37 -18.49 -7.77
CA LEU A 100 10.27 -18.27 -6.85
C LEU A 100 10.11 -16.78 -6.60
N GLU A 101 8.87 -16.28 -6.71
CA GLU A 101 8.55 -14.87 -6.51
C GLU A 101 8.15 -14.62 -5.07
N ASP A 102 8.63 -13.50 -4.49
CA ASP A 102 8.16 -13.00 -3.22
C ASP A 102 6.69 -12.60 -3.33
N LEU A 103 5.88 -12.93 -2.31
CA LEU A 103 4.47 -12.59 -2.29
C LEU A 103 4.23 -11.29 -1.52
N TYR A 104 3.33 -10.47 -2.03
CA TYR A 104 3.01 -9.15 -1.49
C TYR A 104 1.51 -8.98 -1.30
N ILE A 105 1.10 -8.53 -0.13
CA ILE A 105 -0.29 -8.15 0.16
C ILE A 105 -0.33 -6.82 0.90
N CYS A 106 -1.49 -6.15 0.89
CA CYS A 106 -1.72 -5.02 1.78
C CYS A 106 -2.15 -5.52 3.16
N ASP A 107 -1.72 -4.79 4.20
CA ASP A 107 -2.15 -5.02 5.57
C ASP A 107 -3.66 -4.75 5.75
N GLY A 108 -4.18 -5.18 6.88
CA GLY A 108 -5.50 -4.77 7.33
C GLY A 108 -5.47 -3.39 8.02
N ASP A 109 -6.64 -2.92 8.47
CA ASP A 109 -6.80 -1.62 9.16
C ASP A 109 -5.94 -1.47 10.42
N ASP A 110 -5.42 -2.56 10.96
CA ASP A 110 -4.60 -2.58 12.19
C ASP A 110 -3.09 -2.43 11.92
N ASN A 111 -2.68 -2.43 10.67
CA ASN A 111 -1.28 -2.24 10.22
C ASN A 111 -0.28 -3.04 11.08
N ASN A 112 -0.59 -4.32 11.36
CA ASN A 112 0.18 -5.16 12.27
C ASN A 112 1.25 -6.03 11.58
N GLY A 113 1.33 -6.00 10.26
CA GLY A 113 2.24 -6.79 9.44
C GLY A 113 1.83 -8.25 9.30
N ILE A 114 0.57 -8.58 9.60
CA ILE A 114 0.01 -9.93 9.53
C ILE A 114 -1.11 -9.99 8.50
N GLY A 115 -1.01 -10.97 7.59
CA GLY A 115 -2.01 -11.15 6.55
C GLY A 115 -2.15 -12.61 6.10
N VAL A 116 -3.07 -12.87 5.20
CA VAL A 116 -3.36 -14.21 4.68
C VAL A 116 -2.85 -14.32 3.24
N PHE A 117 -1.96 -15.27 3.01
CA PHE A 117 -1.33 -15.53 1.72
C PHE A 117 -1.83 -16.83 1.10
N ASP A 118 -1.87 -16.87 -0.22
CA ASP A 118 -1.96 -18.09 -1.00
C ASP A 118 -0.54 -18.49 -1.46
N LEU A 119 0.07 -19.44 -0.77
CA LEU A 119 1.43 -19.88 -1.09
C LEU A 119 1.52 -20.62 -2.42
N THR A 120 0.36 -21.06 -2.96
CA THR A 120 0.30 -21.81 -4.21
C THR A 120 0.45 -20.93 -5.46
N GLU A 121 0.52 -19.61 -5.30
CA GLU A 121 0.77 -18.66 -6.41
C GLU A 121 2.10 -18.93 -7.14
N ASN A 122 3.06 -19.56 -6.45
CA ASN A 122 4.34 -19.97 -7.05
C ASN A 122 4.30 -21.33 -7.79
N GLU A 123 3.18 -22.07 -7.80
CA GLU A 123 3.15 -23.42 -8.36
C GLU A 123 3.48 -23.46 -9.86
N ASP A 124 3.08 -22.46 -10.62
CA ASP A 124 3.42 -22.38 -12.05
C ASP A 124 4.94 -22.23 -12.26
N ASN A 125 5.62 -21.48 -11.40
CA ASN A 125 7.07 -21.33 -11.42
C ASN A 125 7.77 -22.62 -10.94
N ILE A 126 7.19 -23.30 -9.95
CA ILE A 126 7.75 -24.55 -9.41
C ILE A 126 7.69 -25.67 -10.43
N PHE A 127 6.55 -25.86 -11.06
CA PHE A 127 6.35 -26.97 -11.98
C PHE A 127 6.81 -26.68 -13.41
N GLY A 128 6.62 -25.43 -13.90
CA GLY A 128 6.82 -25.09 -15.30
C GLY A 128 6.07 -26.06 -16.23
N ASP A 129 6.81 -26.65 -17.18
CA ASP A 129 6.29 -27.65 -18.12
C ASP A 129 6.51 -29.12 -17.65
N ALA A 130 6.89 -29.35 -16.38
CA ALA A 130 7.20 -30.69 -15.87
C ALA A 130 5.95 -31.59 -15.77
N ASP A 131 6.14 -32.89 -15.89
CA ASP A 131 5.08 -33.87 -15.60
C ASP A 131 4.87 -34.00 -14.09
N THR A 132 3.77 -33.44 -13.60
CA THR A 132 3.43 -33.40 -12.18
C THR A 132 2.83 -34.67 -11.60
N SER A 133 2.62 -35.72 -12.42
CA SER A 133 1.89 -36.93 -12.00
C SER A 133 2.51 -37.68 -10.81
N ASN A 134 3.79 -37.50 -10.56
CA ASN A 134 4.54 -38.11 -9.45
C ASN A 134 5.22 -37.07 -8.55
N LEU A 135 4.88 -35.77 -8.70
CA LEU A 135 5.45 -34.70 -7.91
C LEU A 135 4.49 -34.24 -6.81
N GLU A 136 5.02 -33.95 -5.67
CA GLU A 136 4.31 -33.38 -4.53
C GLU A 136 5.04 -32.12 -4.03
N ILE A 137 4.30 -31.02 -3.86
CA ILE A 137 4.80 -29.80 -3.24
C ILE A 137 4.33 -29.74 -1.80
N THR A 138 5.23 -29.33 -0.91
CA THR A 138 4.89 -28.91 0.45
C THR A 138 5.63 -27.64 0.83
N TYR A 139 4.98 -26.80 1.65
CA TYR A 139 5.50 -25.53 2.12
C TYR A 139 5.84 -25.63 3.61
N HIS A 140 6.96 -25.01 4.00
CA HIS A 140 7.51 -25.11 5.36
C HIS A 140 7.97 -23.74 5.88
N THR A 141 7.92 -23.56 7.18
CA THR A 141 8.42 -22.33 7.85
C THR A 141 9.91 -22.40 8.19
N SER A 142 10.57 -23.50 7.86
CA SER A 142 12.01 -23.67 8.07
C SER A 142 12.63 -24.59 7.03
N GLU A 143 13.89 -24.32 6.65
CA GLU A 143 14.68 -25.13 5.74
C GLU A 143 14.79 -26.59 6.21
N GLY A 144 15.10 -26.80 7.50
CA GLY A 144 15.19 -28.15 8.06
C GLY A 144 13.87 -28.93 8.04
N GLY A 145 12.74 -28.21 8.12
CA GLY A 145 11.40 -28.79 7.94
C GLY A 145 11.19 -29.26 6.49
N ALA A 146 11.57 -28.42 5.52
CA ALA A 146 11.48 -28.74 4.09
C ALA A 146 12.38 -29.94 3.72
N ILE A 147 13.64 -29.96 4.17
CA ILE A 147 14.57 -31.07 3.94
C ILE A 147 14.03 -32.38 4.53
N SER A 148 13.56 -32.36 5.77
CA SER A 148 13.07 -33.57 6.46
C SER A 148 11.63 -33.98 6.12
N GLY A 149 10.88 -33.12 5.41
CA GLY A 149 9.46 -33.30 5.11
C GLY A 149 8.57 -33.22 6.36
N THR A 150 9.03 -32.52 7.43
CA THR A 150 8.27 -32.41 8.68
C THR A 150 7.73 -30.99 8.87
N GLY A 151 6.57 -30.89 9.51
CA GLY A 151 5.98 -29.58 9.80
C GLY A 151 5.48 -28.82 8.57
N ALA A 152 5.00 -29.54 7.56
CA ALA A 152 4.39 -28.93 6.39
C ALA A 152 3.17 -28.09 6.76
N ILE A 153 3.00 -26.94 6.10
CA ILE A 153 1.86 -26.05 6.25
C ILE A 153 0.61 -26.77 5.74
N ALA A 154 -0.37 -26.93 6.61
CA ALA A 154 -1.53 -27.78 6.34
C ALA A 154 -2.53 -27.18 5.32
N VAL A 155 -2.59 -25.83 5.21
CA VAL A 155 -3.49 -25.12 4.31
C VAL A 155 -2.70 -24.01 3.61
N PRO A 156 -1.95 -24.34 2.55
CA PRO A 156 -1.08 -23.36 1.86
C PRO A 156 -1.87 -22.26 1.16
N THR A 157 -3.09 -22.50 0.71
CA THR A 157 -3.96 -21.49 0.07
C THR A 157 -4.50 -20.42 1.01
N HIS A 158 -4.33 -20.58 2.33
CA HIS A 158 -4.81 -19.67 3.37
C HIS A 158 -3.82 -19.65 4.54
N TYR A 159 -2.60 -19.29 4.28
CA TYR A 159 -1.56 -19.22 5.29
C TYR A 159 -1.47 -17.82 5.89
N THR A 160 -1.58 -17.73 7.22
CA THR A 160 -1.34 -16.46 7.94
C THR A 160 0.13 -16.42 8.36
N ASN A 161 0.86 -15.38 7.93
CA ASN A 161 2.26 -15.20 8.32
C ASN A 161 2.39 -14.92 9.83
N GLU A 162 3.55 -15.24 10.41
CA GLU A 162 3.85 -14.98 11.83
C GLU A 162 4.43 -13.57 12.05
N PHE A 163 5.09 -13.02 11.03
CA PHE A 163 5.67 -11.67 11.01
C PHE A 163 5.93 -11.24 9.56
N ASN A 164 6.02 -9.95 9.33
CA ASN A 164 6.33 -9.39 8.02
C ASN A 164 7.77 -9.74 7.60
N GLY A 165 7.96 -10.18 6.37
CA GLY A 165 9.24 -10.68 5.87
C GLY A 165 9.52 -12.14 6.25
N GLN A 166 8.49 -12.94 6.55
CA GLN A 166 8.64 -14.36 6.83
C GLN A 166 9.04 -15.11 5.57
N VAL A 167 10.07 -15.98 5.68
CA VAL A 167 10.51 -16.84 4.58
C VAL A 167 9.75 -18.17 4.61
N ILE A 168 9.28 -18.59 3.46
CA ILE A 168 8.66 -19.89 3.22
C ILE A 168 9.60 -20.74 2.36
N TYR A 169 9.81 -21.98 2.77
CA TYR A 169 10.64 -22.95 2.07
C TYR A 169 9.75 -23.95 1.33
N VAL A 170 10.09 -24.20 0.08
CA VAL A 170 9.38 -25.13 -0.80
C VAL A 170 10.13 -26.46 -0.82
N ARG A 171 9.39 -27.55 -0.66
CA ARG A 171 9.90 -28.91 -0.89
C ARG A 171 9.14 -29.50 -2.08
N LEU A 172 9.85 -29.80 -3.13
CA LEU A 172 9.38 -30.59 -4.26
C LEU A 172 9.89 -32.01 -4.14
N ALA A 173 9.02 -33.01 -4.10
CA ALA A 173 9.37 -34.40 -3.91
C ALA A 173 8.78 -35.29 -5.02
N ASN A 174 9.55 -36.28 -5.47
CA ASN A 174 9.03 -37.35 -6.29
C ASN A 174 8.45 -38.44 -5.39
N THR A 175 7.16 -38.66 -5.47
CA THR A 175 6.41 -39.60 -4.61
C THR A 175 6.72 -41.07 -4.87
N GLN A 176 7.32 -41.42 -6.02
CA GLN A 176 7.70 -42.78 -6.36
C GLN A 176 9.10 -43.14 -5.88
N THR A 177 10.03 -42.22 -6.00
CA THR A 177 11.43 -42.43 -5.66
C THR A 177 11.81 -41.94 -4.28
N GLY A 178 11.05 -40.96 -3.75
CA GLY A 178 11.36 -40.26 -2.51
C GLY A 178 12.42 -39.20 -2.65
N CYS A 179 13.01 -39.00 -3.85
CA CYS A 179 13.97 -37.95 -4.09
C CYS A 179 13.31 -36.57 -4.00
N ILE A 180 14.05 -35.60 -3.49
CA ILE A 180 13.61 -34.22 -3.32
C ILE A 180 14.50 -33.29 -4.11
N ASP A 181 13.98 -32.11 -4.43
CA ASP A 181 14.78 -31.04 -4.99
C ASP A 181 15.93 -30.64 -4.04
N GLY A 182 17.11 -30.40 -4.63
CA GLY A 182 18.31 -30.13 -3.86
C GLY A 182 18.31 -28.72 -3.26
N PHE A 183 18.53 -28.61 -1.95
CA PHE A 183 18.71 -27.34 -1.25
C PHE A 183 20.18 -26.89 -1.25
N PHE A 184 20.78 -26.72 -2.46
CA PHE A 184 22.24 -26.53 -2.57
C PHE A 184 22.71 -25.10 -2.30
N LEU A 185 21.87 -24.08 -2.55
CA LEU A 185 22.20 -22.69 -2.28
C LEU A 185 21.17 -22.08 -1.34
N PRO A 186 21.60 -21.30 -0.33
CA PRO A 186 20.65 -20.58 0.54
C PRO A 186 19.77 -19.64 -0.28
N GLY A 187 18.46 -19.89 -0.30
CA GLY A 187 17.46 -19.05 -0.94
C GLY A 187 16.88 -19.58 -2.24
N ASP A 188 17.43 -20.64 -2.86
CA ASP A 188 16.94 -21.13 -4.15
C ASP A 188 15.53 -21.74 -4.07
N ASN A 189 15.19 -22.39 -2.96
CA ASN A 189 13.88 -23.02 -2.75
C ASN A 189 13.05 -22.27 -1.72
N SER A 190 13.09 -20.94 -1.73
CA SER A 190 12.34 -20.14 -0.77
C SER A 190 11.89 -18.81 -1.35
N PHE A 191 10.83 -18.25 -0.78
CA PHE A 191 10.33 -16.92 -1.08
C PHE A 191 9.86 -16.23 0.19
N THR A 192 9.71 -14.90 0.13
CA THR A 192 9.37 -14.06 1.26
C THR A 192 7.92 -13.61 1.21
N LEU A 193 7.26 -13.57 2.37
CA LEU A 193 5.92 -13.02 2.52
C LEU A 193 6.03 -11.57 3.00
N ASN A 194 5.58 -10.63 2.18
CA ASN A 194 5.67 -9.20 2.44
C ASN A 194 4.28 -8.60 2.65
N VAL A 195 4.07 -7.94 3.78
CA VAL A 195 2.85 -7.21 4.10
C VAL A 195 3.15 -5.72 4.06
N ASN A 196 2.56 -5.02 3.10
CA ASN A 196 2.71 -3.59 2.92
C ASN A 196 1.67 -2.85 3.78
N SER A 197 2.13 -1.90 4.60
CA SER A 197 1.23 -1.11 5.46
C SER A 197 0.33 -0.19 4.65
N LEU A 198 -0.91 0.01 5.13
CA LEU A 198 -1.81 1.03 4.61
C LEU A 198 -1.33 2.44 5.00
N PRO A 199 -1.60 3.47 4.18
CA PRO A 199 -1.41 4.85 4.58
C PRO A 199 -2.18 5.18 5.87
N GLU A 200 -1.53 5.81 6.83
CA GLU A 200 -2.19 6.35 8.03
C GLU A 200 -2.76 7.73 7.71
N LEU A 201 -4.09 7.88 7.72
CA LEU A 201 -4.77 9.10 7.35
C LEU A 201 -5.35 9.82 8.57
N THR A 202 -5.47 11.14 8.46
CA THR A 202 -6.08 12.02 9.45
C THR A 202 -7.37 12.60 8.89
N HIS A 203 -8.44 12.60 9.70
CA HIS A 203 -9.69 13.22 9.27
C HIS A 203 -9.51 14.74 9.12
N PRO A 204 -9.69 15.32 7.90
CA PRO A 204 -9.48 16.74 7.67
C PRO A 204 -10.63 17.59 8.21
N SER A 205 -10.33 18.86 8.47
CA SER A 205 -11.38 19.85 8.64
C SER A 205 -12.16 20.05 7.34
N GLY A 206 -13.47 20.32 7.44
CA GLY A 206 -14.31 20.57 6.26
C GLY A 206 -13.79 21.76 5.43
N LEU A 207 -13.98 21.70 4.12
CA LEU A 207 -13.68 22.80 3.21
C LEU A 207 -14.95 23.62 2.97
N GLN A 208 -14.86 24.92 3.21
CA GLN A 208 -16.02 25.82 3.16
C GLN A 208 -15.78 26.98 2.20
N LEU A 209 -16.77 27.30 1.37
CA LEU A 209 -16.79 28.48 0.51
C LEU A 209 -18.10 29.26 0.73
N CYS A 210 -18.07 30.55 0.43
CA CYS A 210 -19.25 31.39 0.46
C CYS A 210 -19.99 31.31 -0.87
N ASN A 211 -21.32 31.25 -0.84
CA ASN A 211 -22.15 31.23 -2.02
C ASN A 211 -22.00 32.51 -2.84
N GLN A 212 -21.46 32.41 -4.04
CA GLN A 212 -21.40 33.51 -5.01
C GLN A 212 -22.34 33.30 -6.19
N ASP A 213 -23.08 32.19 -6.20
CA ASP A 213 -23.99 31.82 -7.27
C ASP A 213 -25.41 32.32 -7.02
N ASP A 214 -25.92 33.16 -7.92
CA ASP A 214 -27.29 33.69 -7.94
C ASP A 214 -28.22 32.88 -8.89
N SER A 215 -27.83 31.67 -9.32
CA SER A 215 -28.56 30.90 -10.33
C SER A 215 -29.96 30.47 -9.92
N GLY A 216 -30.23 30.38 -8.60
CA GLY A 216 -31.52 29.94 -8.06
C GLY A 216 -31.72 28.42 -8.17
N GLU A 217 -30.65 27.68 -8.35
CA GLU A 217 -30.63 26.21 -8.31
C GLU A 217 -31.07 25.69 -6.92
N PRO A 218 -31.47 24.42 -6.77
CA PRO A 218 -32.03 23.90 -5.51
C PRO A 218 -31.02 23.92 -4.33
N TYR A 219 -29.73 24.06 -4.60
CA TYR A 219 -28.66 24.26 -3.63
C TYR A 219 -27.56 25.13 -4.25
N PRO A 220 -26.81 25.88 -3.41
CA PRO A 220 -25.72 26.69 -3.91
C PRO A 220 -24.58 25.83 -4.43
N MET A 221 -24.07 26.16 -5.62
CA MET A 221 -22.95 25.49 -6.27
C MET A 221 -21.73 26.40 -6.30
N GLU A 222 -20.59 25.86 -5.95
CA GLU A 222 -19.29 26.55 -5.97
C GLU A 222 -18.20 25.60 -6.44
N VAL A 223 -17.11 26.17 -6.95
CA VAL A 223 -15.96 25.40 -7.44
C VAL A 223 -14.92 25.28 -6.35
N PHE A 224 -14.66 24.06 -5.92
CA PHE A 224 -13.71 23.72 -4.85
C PHE A 224 -12.37 23.22 -5.44
N ASP A 225 -11.27 23.64 -4.85
CA ASP A 225 -9.98 22.97 -4.96
C ASP A 225 -9.85 21.97 -3.81
N LEU A 226 -10.08 20.68 -4.11
CA LEU A 226 -10.06 19.61 -3.09
C LEU A 226 -8.62 19.32 -2.64
N THR A 227 -7.63 19.62 -3.49
CA THR A 227 -6.21 19.26 -3.25
C THR A 227 -5.58 20.06 -2.10
N VAL A 228 -6.16 21.18 -1.71
CA VAL A 228 -5.69 22.01 -0.59
C VAL A 228 -5.75 21.28 0.76
N LYS A 229 -6.44 20.12 0.83
CA LYS A 229 -6.57 19.29 2.03
C LYS A 229 -5.63 18.09 2.09
N GLU A 230 -4.81 17.86 1.06
CA GLU A 230 -3.93 16.69 0.98
C GLU A 230 -2.96 16.58 2.17
N GLU A 231 -2.30 17.68 2.54
CA GLU A 231 -1.39 17.66 3.70
C GLU A 231 -2.11 17.43 5.04
N GLU A 232 -3.36 17.90 5.17
CA GLU A 232 -4.16 17.69 6.37
C GLU A 232 -4.63 16.24 6.45
N ILE A 233 -5.07 15.65 5.32
CA ILE A 233 -5.47 14.25 5.23
C ILE A 233 -4.28 13.32 5.49
N PHE A 234 -3.12 13.64 4.94
CA PHE A 234 -1.90 12.85 5.15
C PHE A 234 -1.28 13.04 6.55
N GLY A 235 -1.66 14.10 7.27
CA GLY A 235 -1.12 14.44 8.58
C GLY A 235 0.25 15.13 8.54
N GLY A 236 0.65 15.67 7.37
CA GLY A 236 1.92 16.35 7.14
C GLY A 236 2.27 16.47 5.66
N PRO A 237 3.52 16.82 5.32
CA PRO A 237 3.97 16.90 3.93
C PRO A 237 3.83 15.56 3.22
N VAL A 238 3.20 15.56 2.03
CA VAL A 238 2.94 14.36 1.24
C VAL A 238 4.22 13.91 0.53
N PRO A 239 4.71 12.67 0.76
CA PRO A 239 5.84 12.11 0.00
C PRO A 239 5.46 11.82 -1.45
N SER A 240 6.46 11.80 -2.35
CA SER A 240 6.24 11.65 -3.80
C SER A 240 5.76 10.27 -4.26
N ASP A 241 5.83 9.28 -3.40
CA ASP A 241 5.37 7.91 -3.59
C ASP A 241 3.89 7.71 -3.20
N PHE A 242 3.20 8.79 -2.79
CA PHE A 242 1.76 8.78 -2.55
C PHE A 242 0.99 9.52 -3.64
N SER A 243 -0.19 9.05 -3.94
CA SER A 243 -1.14 9.69 -4.86
C SER A 243 -2.54 9.74 -4.27
N PHE A 244 -3.30 10.77 -4.66
CA PHE A 244 -4.67 11.02 -4.20
C PHE A 244 -5.65 10.84 -5.35
N SER A 245 -6.75 10.16 -5.08
CA SER A 245 -7.91 10.06 -5.96
C SER A 245 -9.15 10.51 -5.21
N TYR A 246 -9.99 11.29 -5.88
CA TYR A 246 -11.18 11.89 -5.29
C TYR A 246 -12.44 11.36 -5.96
N TYR A 247 -13.50 11.13 -5.18
CA TYR A 247 -14.76 10.60 -5.67
C TYR A 247 -15.92 11.42 -5.11
N ALA A 248 -16.92 11.71 -5.95
CA ALA A 248 -18.03 12.59 -5.62
C ALA A 248 -18.95 12.05 -4.49
N GLY A 249 -18.84 10.75 -4.20
CA GLY A 249 -19.56 10.09 -3.13
C GLY A 249 -19.20 8.61 -3.04
N GLU A 250 -19.78 7.90 -2.07
CA GLU A 250 -19.56 6.47 -1.86
C GLU A 250 -19.85 5.61 -3.11
N PRO A 251 -20.93 5.87 -3.89
CA PRO A 251 -21.22 5.09 -5.09
C PRO A 251 -20.12 5.19 -6.16
N ASP A 252 -19.56 6.39 -6.35
CA ASP A 252 -18.49 6.63 -7.32
C ASP A 252 -17.17 6.01 -6.87
N TYR A 253 -16.88 6.08 -5.56
CA TYR A 253 -15.75 5.38 -4.97
C TYR A 253 -15.84 3.87 -5.21
N GLN A 254 -16.98 3.24 -4.92
CA GLN A 254 -17.19 1.81 -5.14
C GLN A 254 -17.17 1.41 -6.62
N ALA A 255 -17.53 2.32 -7.51
CA ALA A 255 -17.48 2.12 -8.96
C ALA A 255 -16.10 2.44 -9.58
N GLY A 256 -15.17 3.03 -8.81
CA GLY A 256 -13.87 3.48 -9.30
C GLY A 256 -13.94 4.67 -10.25
N VAL A 257 -14.98 5.51 -10.14
CA VAL A 257 -15.21 6.69 -11.00
C VAL A 257 -14.65 7.93 -10.29
N ALA A 258 -13.38 8.22 -10.51
CA ALA A 258 -12.71 9.35 -9.90
C ALA A 258 -13.10 10.70 -10.55
N ILE A 259 -13.09 11.77 -9.75
CA ILE A 259 -13.19 13.16 -10.19
C ILE A 259 -12.01 13.48 -11.11
N ALA A 260 -12.30 13.95 -12.33
CA ALA A 260 -11.28 14.17 -13.35
C ALA A 260 -10.38 15.37 -13.07
N ASP A 261 -10.93 16.43 -12.44
CA ASP A 261 -10.19 17.63 -12.05
C ASP A 261 -10.52 18.02 -10.60
N PRO A 262 -9.75 17.51 -9.62
CA PRO A 262 -9.98 17.84 -8.22
C PRO A 262 -9.60 19.27 -7.84
N THR A 263 -8.85 19.99 -8.70
CA THR A 263 -8.49 21.39 -8.45
C THR A 263 -9.61 22.38 -8.80
N ALA A 264 -10.64 21.90 -9.51
CA ALA A 264 -11.79 22.70 -9.95
C ALA A 264 -13.08 21.86 -9.94
N TYR A 265 -13.43 21.29 -8.79
CA TYR A 265 -14.61 20.48 -8.63
C TYR A 265 -15.84 21.32 -8.24
N GLU A 266 -16.91 21.24 -9.02
CA GLU A 266 -18.20 21.85 -8.70
C GLU A 266 -19.04 20.85 -7.88
N ASN A 267 -19.53 21.30 -6.67
CA ASN A 267 -20.30 20.41 -5.80
C ASN A 267 -21.66 20.03 -6.43
N GLU A 268 -22.08 18.79 -6.20
CA GLU A 268 -23.36 18.25 -6.71
C GLU A 268 -24.49 18.30 -5.68
N GLU A 269 -24.13 18.50 -4.40
CA GLU A 269 -25.07 18.68 -3.27
C GLU A 269 -24.42 19.56 -2.20
N ASN A 270 -25.20 20.04 -1.20
CA ASN A 270 -24.68 20.89 -0.15
C ASN A 270 -25.31 20.56 1.22
N PRO A 271 -24.53 20.15 2.26
CA PRO A 271 -23.11 19.78 2.17
C PRO A 271 -22.89 18.49 1.40
N GLN A 272 -21.71 18.30 0.81
CA GLN A 272 -21.32 17.08 0.10
C GLN A 272 -20.14 16.39 0.79
N THR A 273 -20.17 15.05 0.78
CA THR A 273 -19.06 14.22 1.27
C THR A 273 -18.27 13.66 0.10
N ILE A 274 -17.02 14.07 -0.01
CA ILE A 274 -16.04 13.57 -0.98
C ILE A 274 -15.25 12.42 -0.34
N TYR A 275 -15.12 11.31 -1.05
CA TYR A 275 -14.25 10.20 -0.67
C TYR A 275 -12.86 10.43 -1.26
N VAL A 276 -11.83 10.37 -0.42
CA VAL A 276 -10.44 10.61 -0.81
C VAL A 276 -9.65 9.34 -0.56
N GLU A 277 -9.24 8.70 -1.63
CA GLU A 277 -8.38 7.51 -1.60
C GLU A 277 -6.92 7.96 -1.71
N VAL A 278 -6.11 7.53 -0.76
CA VAL A 278 -4.66 7.77 -0.74
C VAL A 278 -3.96 6.47 -0.99
N THR A 279 -3.19 6.40 -2.06
CA THR A 279 -2.47 5.19 -2.48
C THR A 279 -0.97 5.37 -2.27
N HIS A 280 -0.35 4.41 -1.58
CA HIS A 280 1.10 4.30 -1.51
C HIS A 280 1.59 3.52 -2.74
N ASN A 281 2.26 4.22 -3.65
CA ASN A 281 2.84 3.63 -4.87
C ASN A 281 4.21 3.04 -4.51
N VAL A 282 4.25 1.82 -4.00
CA VAL A 282 5.49 1.09 -3.73
C VAL A 282 6.17 0.82 -5.07
N GLY A 283 7.40 1.32 -5.25
CA GLY A 283 8.08 1.52 -6.53
C GLY A 283 7.99 0.38 -7.56
N GLU A 284 8.25 0.72 -8.82
CA GLU A 284 8.23 -0.21 -9.95
C GLU A 284 9.20 -1.39 -9.71
N GLY A 285 8.67 -2.52 -9.24
CA GLY A 285 9.32 -3.81 -9.10
C GLY A 285 8.29 -4.91 -9.29
N GLU A 286 8.66 -6.04 -9.84
CA GLU A 286 7.81 -7.23 -9.89
C GLU A 286 7.37 -7.56 -8.46
N GLY A 287 6.05 -7.60 -8.21
CA GLY A 287 5.46 -7.93 -6.91
C GLY A 287 5.10 -6.75 -5.99
N SER A 288 5.21 -5.49 -6.43
CA SER A 288 4.74 -4.36 -5.60
C SER A 288 3.23 -4.24 -5.63
N THR A 289 2.58 -4.37 -4.48
CA THR A 289 1.14 -4.12 -4.31
C THR A 289 0.94 -2.68 -3.85
N ALA A 290 0.26 -1.87 -4.66
CA ALA A 290 -0.16 -0.54 -4.26
C ALA A 290 -1.25 -0.65 -3.18
N CYS A 291 -0.99 -0.14 -1.98
CA CYS A 291 -1.93 -0.19 -0.87
C CYS A 291 -2.58 1.16 -0.67
N SER A 292 -3.91 1.18 -0.51
CA SER A 292 -4.67 2.41 -0.35
C SER A 292 -5.48 2.41 0.93
N ALA A 293 -5.69 3.62 1.47
CA ALA A 293 -6.64 3.90 2.53
C ALA A 293 -7.58 5.03 2.11
N VAL A 294 -8.75 5.11 2.70
CA VAL A 294 -9.79 6.07 2.34
C VAL A 294 -10.16 6.94 3.53
N GLU A 295 -10.26 8.24 3.28
CA GLU A 295 -10.79 9.22 4.22
C GLU A 295 -11.91 10.02 3.56
N THR A 296 -12.69 10.75 4.35
CA THR A 296 -13.78 11.60 3.86
C THR A 296 -13.48 13.08 4.09
N LEU A 297 -13.79 13.90 3.10
CA LEU A 297 -13.72 15.36 3.15
C LEU A 297 -15.13 15.93 2.95
N THR A 298 -15.62 16.69 3.93
CA THR A 298 -16.89 17.40 3.76
C THR A 298 -16.65 18.76 3.13
N ILE A 299 -17.32 19.04 2.02
CA ILE A 299 -17.35 20.37 1.39
C ILE A 299 -18.70 21.01 1.64
N THR A 300 -18.72 22.32 1.91
CA THR A 300 -19.93 23.06 2.25
C THR A 300 -19.92 24.46 1.64
N VAL A 301 -21.00 24.83 0.99
CA VAL A 301 -21.25 26.21 0.55
C VAL A 301 -22.08 26.91 1.60
N LEU A 302 -21.52 27.98 2.17
CA LEU A 302 -22.17 28.78 3.21
C LEU A 302 -23.03 29.91 2.58
N PRO A 303 -24.20 30.22 3.15
CA PRO A 303 -25.03 31.32 2.65
C PRO A 303 -24.34 32.67 2.87
N MET A 304 -24.43 33.53 1.88
CA MET A 304 -24.05 34.94 2.00
C MET A 304 -25.06 35.66 2.91
N PRO A 305 -24.61 36.66 3.70
CA PRO A 305 -25.54 37.57 4.39
C PRO A 305 -26.42 38.30 3.35
N SER A 306 -27.69 38.43 3.66
CA SER A 306 -28.66 39.15 2.83
C SER A 306 -29.13 40.42 3.52
N PRO A 307 -28.45 41.57 3.31
CA PRO A 307 -28.88 42.81 3.92
C PRO A 307 -30.26 43.21 3.43
N SER A 308 -31.10 43.67 4.38
CA SER A 308 -32.51 44.05 4.11
C SER A 308 -32.64 45.34 3.32
N GLU A 309 -31.67 46.25 3.44
CA GLU A 309 -31.63 47.51 2.70
C GLU A 309 -30.24 47.74 2.10
N THR A 310 -30.16 47.95 0.80
CA THR A 310 -28.93 48.19 0.06
C THR A 310 -29.01 49.45 -0.82
N ASP A 311 -30.15 50.15 -0.87
CA ASP A 311 -30.32 51.33 -1.71
C ASP A 311 -29.53 52.53 -1.11
N PRO A 312 -28.49 53.04 -1.80
CA PRO A 312 -27.71 54.16 -1.30
C PRO A 312 -28.53 55.45 -1.08
N ASP A 313 -29.63 55.63 -1.79
CA ASP A 313 -30.51 56.80 -1.61
C ASP A 313 -31.33 56.70 -0.34
N VAL A 314 -31.68 55.47 0.11
CA VAL A 314 -32.37 55.23 1.41
C VAL A 314 -31.37 55.34 2.55
N LEU A 315 -30.15 54.83 2.38
CA LEU A 315 -29.10 54.84 3.41
C LEU A 315 -28.37 56.19 3.51
N ARG A 316 -28.77 57.16 2.66
CA ARG A 316 -28.12 58.48 2.61
C ARG A 316 -28.42 59.32 3.81
N MET A 317 -27.37 59.80 4.49
CA MET A 317 -27.49 60.73 5.62
C MET A 317 -27.05 62.14 5.20
N THR A 318 -27.69 63.16 5.76
CA THR A 318 -27.36 64.55 5.47
C THR A 318 -27.25 65.35 6.75
N ALA A 319 -26.28 66.23 6.85
CA ALA A 319 -26.09 67.17 7.93
C ALA A 319 -25.74 68.56 7.40
N CYS A 320 -25.92 69.62 8.19
CA CYS A 320 -25.53 71.00 7.86
C CYS A 320 -24.03 71.18 8.14
N ASP A 321 -23.36 71.91 7.25
CA ASP A 321 -22.03 72.45 7.44
C ASP A 321 -22.18 74.01 7.60
N ASP A 322 -22.01 74.53 8.81
CA ASP A 322 -22.22 75.95 9.14
C ASP A 322 -20.91 76.79 8.98
N THR A 323 -19.77 76.11 8.92
CA THR A 323 -18.43 76.66 8.72
C THR A 323 -17.98 76.69 7.28
N ASN A 324 -18.65 75.88 6.42
CA ASN A 324 -18.36 75.69 5.04
C ASN A 324 -16.91 75.15 4.81
N ASP A 325 -16.46 74.28 5.71
CA ASP A 325 -15.16 73.60 5.70
C ASP A 325 -15.24 72.14 5.27
N GLY A 326 -16.43 71.67 4.90
CA GLY A 326 -16.70 70.30 4.49
C GLY A 326 -16.94 69.33 5.64
N VAL A 327 -17.01 69.84 6.90
CA VAL A 327 -17.26 69.00 8.09
C VAL A 327 -18.68 69.29 8.61
N ALA A 328 -19.41 68.22 8.91
CA ALA A 328 -20.78 68.35 9.46
C ALA A 328 -20.79 68.97 10.86
N GLN A 329 -21.72 69.83 11.10
CA GLN A 329 -21.95 70.51 12.43
C GLN A 329 -22.34 69.49 13.52
N SER A 330 -23.04 68.46 13.14
CA SER A 330 -23.46 67.38 14.02
C SER A 330 -22.95 66.02 13.50
N PRO A 331 -22.51 65.15 14.39
CA PRO A 331 -22.09 63.75 13.98
C PRO A 331 -23.21 62.99 13.27
N PHE A 332 -22.88 62.11 12.41
CA PHE A 332 -23.77 61.14 11.81
C PHE A 332 -23.90 59.93 12.73
N ASP A 333 -25.11 59.43 12.90
CA ASP A 333 -25.38 58.19 13.61
C ASP A 333 -25.60 57.08 12.57
N LEU A 334 -24.49 56.42 12.20
CA LEU A 334 -24.49 55.34 11.20
C LEU A 334 -25.22 54.09 11.70
N THR A 335 -25.44 53.95 13.03
CA THR A 335 -26.16 52.81 13.60
C THR A 335 -27.61 52.74 13.12
N LEU A 336 -28.20 53.89 12.78
CA LEU A 336 -29.55 53.96 12.20
C LEU A 336 -29.63 53.26 10.85
N ASN A 337 -28.55 53.31 10.04
CA ASN A 337 -28.44 52.54 8.80
C ASN A 337 -28.20 51.08 9.10
N GLY A 338 -27.42 50.74 10.13
CA GLY A 338 -27.23 49.37 10.58
C GLY A 338 -28.54 48.67 10.91
N ASP A 339 -29.46 49.39 11.58
CA ASP A 339 -30.79 48.86 11.88
C ASP A 339 -31.64 48.63 10.61
N LEU A 340 -31.48 49.47 9.57
CA LEU A 340 -32.15 49.28 8.29
C LEU A 340 -31.55 48.10 7.50
N ILE A 341 -30.23 47.97 7.49
CA ILE A 341 -29.50 46.90 6.83
C ILE A 341 -29.81 45.54 7.45
N SER A 342 -29.84 45.48 8.79
CA SER A 342 -30.02 44.23 9.53
C SER A 342 -31.45 43.73 9.67
N GLN A 343 -32.44 44.59 9.79
CA GLN A 343 -33.90 44.33 9.95
C GLN A 343 -34.31 42.88 10.36
N GLY A 344 -33.65 42.30 11.34
CA GLY A 344 -33.97 40.97 11.87
C GLY A 344 -33.18 39.81 11.24
N GLU A 345 -32.30 40.08 10.30
CA GLU A 345 -31.34 39.10 9.81
C GLU A 345 -30.21 38.92 10.83
N PRO A 346 -29.63 37.69 10.96
CA PRO A 346 -28.54 37.42 11.88
C PRO A 346 -27.22 37.91 11.29
N VAL A 347 -27.01 39.22 11.28
CA VAL A 347 -25.83 39.89 10.72
C VAL A 347 -25.25 40.92 11.66
N GLN A 348 -23.94 41.15 11.53
CA GLN A 348 -23.22 42.23 12.18
C GLN A 348 -22.79 43.25 11.13
N VAL A 349 -23.02 44.56 11.42
CA VAL A 349 -22.66 45.63 10.49
C VAL A 349 -21.52 46.43 11.07
N SER A 350 -20.42 46.55 10.32
CA SER A 350 -19.29 47.41 10.62
C SER A 350 -19.08 48.43 9.49
N TYR A 351 -18.44 49.55 9.79
CA TYR A 351 -18.33 50.67 8.86
C TYR A 351 -16.88 51.05 8.64
N TYR A 352 -16.55 51.30 7.39
CA TYR A 352 -15.17 51.61 6.95
C TYR A 352 -15.17 52.85 6.04
N ARG A 353 -14.01 53.55 6.02
CA ARG A 353 -13.80 54.72 5.16
C ARG A 353 -13.50 54.38 3.70
N THR A 354 -13.05 53.15 3.43
CA THR A 354 -12.72 52.67 2.07
C THR A 354 -13.30 51.29 1.84
N ALA A 355 -13.59 50.96 0.56
CA ALA A 355 -14.05 49.62 0.16
C ALA A 355 -13.01 48.56 0.50
N GLU A 356 -11.74 48.82 0.14
CA GLU A 356 -10.64 47.89 0.38
C GLU A 356 -10.50 47.54 1.87
N ALA A 357 -10.70 48.54 2.75
CA ALA A 357 -10.62 48.30 4.17
C ALA A 357 -11.82 47.48 4.68
N ALA A 358 -13.01 47.69 4.11
CA ALA A 358 -14.19 46.89 4.45
C ALA A 358 -14.03 45.43 4.01
N GLU A 359 -13.43 45.17 2.85
CA GLU A 359 -13.12 43.82 2.36
C GLU A 359 -12.08 43.13 3.23
N ASN A 360 -11.03 43.84 3.68
CA ASN A 360 -9.90 43.30 4.41
C ASN A 360 -9.95 43.42 5.93
N GLU A 361 -11.05 43.97 6.49
CA GLU A 361 -11.22 44.28 7.95
C GLU A 361 -10.06 45.16 8.49
N ASP A 362 -9.64 46.17 7.73
CA ASP A 362 -8.51 47.02 8.15
C ASP A 362 -8.95 47.91 9.35
N ALA A 363 -8.39 47.61 10.51
CA ALA A 363 -8.66 48.32 11.75
C ALA A 363 -8.29 49.80 11.71
N VAL A 364 -7.42 50.25 10.80
CA VAL A 364 -7.02 51.65 10.64
C VAL A 364 -8.15 52.48 10.05
N GLU A 365 -8.88 51.91 9.11
CA GLU A 365 -9.98 52.54 8.42
C GLU A 365 -11.36 52.22 9.02
N LEU A 366 -11.40 51.37 10.05
CA LEU A 366 -12.61 51.03 10.79
C LEU A 366 -13.13 52.29 11.53
N ILE A 367 -14.43 52.55 11.40
CA ILE A 367 -15.12 53.61 12.16
C ILE A 367 -15.47 53.05 13.53
N GLY A 368 -14.64 53.40 14.54
CA GLY A 368 -14.74 52.86 15.90
C GLY A 368 -15.95 53.36 16.73
N ASP A 369 -16.53 54.50 16.36
CA ASP A 369 -17.74 55.06 16.98
C ASP A 369 -18.78 55.40 15.88
N PRO A 370 -19.51 54.43 15.38
CA PRO A 370 -20.50 54.63 14.34
C PRO A 370 -21.72 55.46 14.80
N GLY A 371 -22.00 55.53 16.12
CA GLY A 371 -23.08 56.34 16.67
C GLY A 371 -22.80 57.85 16.69
N ALA A 372 -21.52 58.24 16.49
CA ALA A 372 -21.10 59.64 16.53
C ALA A 372 -20.03 59.97 15.50
N TYR A 373 -20.19 59.47 14.28
CA TYR A 373 -19.23 59.66 13.20
C TYR A 373 -19.18 61.08 12.69
N VAL A 374 -18.00 61.68 12.63
CA VAL A 374 -17.77 62.98 11.99
C VAL A 374 -17.07 62.72 10.66
N ASN A 375 -17.64 63.22 9.56
CA ASN A 375 -17.09 63.02 8.24
C ASN A 375 -15.72 63.71 8.11
N GLU A 376 -14.84 63.09 7.31
CA GLU A 376 -13.47 63.56 7.09
C GLU A 376 -13.31 63.99 5.63
N PRO A 377 -13.06 65.33 5.36
CA PRO A 377 -13.00 65.85 4.00
C PRO A 377 -11.94 65.19 3.11
N SER A 378 -10.93 64.54 3.70
CA SER A 378 -9.89 63.80 2.98
C SER A 378 -10.42 62.54 2.26
N TYR A 379 -11.58 62.06 2.65
CA TYR A 379 -12.28 60.91 2.07
C TYR A 379 -13.48 61.34 1.20
N ASN A 380 -13.68 62.65 0.98
CA ASN A 380 -14.77 63.11 0.12
C ASN A 380 -14.52 62.71 -1.33
N GLU A 381 -15.62 62.38 -2.02
CA GLU A 381 -15.59 62.15 -3.47
C GLU A 381 -15.13 63.40 -4.21
N VAL A 382 -14.59 63.19 -5.39
CA VAL A 382 -14.23 64.29 -6.30
C VAL A 382 -15.19 64.35 -7.48
N ASP A 383 -15.53 65.55 -7.93
CA ASP A 383 -16.33 65.74 -9.15
C ASP A 383 -15.54 65.38 -10.44
N ALA A 384 -16.21 65.39 -11.57
CA ALA A 384 -15.62 65.06 -12.86
C ALA A 384 -14.43 65.98 -13.26
N SER A 385 -14.24 67.12 -12.55
CA SER A 385 -13.13 68.05 -12.73
C SER A 385 -11.99 67.87 -11.72
N GLY A 386 -12.15 66.86 -10.80
CA GLY A 386 -11.17 66.60 -9.75
C GLY A 386 -11.28 67.45 -8.51
N ASN A 387 -12.39 68.22 -8.31
CA ASN A 387 -12.58 69.03 -7.12
C ASN A 387 -13.28 68.19 -6.04
N PRO A 388 -12.89 68.33 -4.76
CA PRO A 388 -13.58 67.63 -3.66
C PRO A 388 -15.08 68.04 -3.60
N THR A 389 -15.94 67.08 -3.41
CA THR A 389 -17.36 67.26 -3.13
C THR A 389 -17.59 67.33 -1.61
N ASN A 390 -18.83 67.58 -1.19
CA ASN A 390 -19.23 67.49 0.21
C ASN A 390 -19.92 66.13 0.49
N VAL A 391 -19.50 65.11 -0.25
CA VAL A 391 -20.03 63.73 -0.14
C VAL A 391 -18.88 62.81 0.22
N GLN A 392 -19.02 62.10 1.32
CA GLN A 392 -18.18 60.98 1.67
C GLN A 392 -18.98 59.68 1.55
N VAL A 393 -18.40 58.69 0.91
CA VAL A 393 -18.96 57.33 0.86
C VAL A 393 -18.40 56.54 2.04
N ILE A 394 -19.29 55.90 2.78
CA ILE A 394 -18.97 54.98 3.88
C ILE A 394 -19.36 53.58 3.40
N TYR A 395 -18.49 52.64 3.62
CA TYR A 395 -18.70 51.25 3.25
C TYR A 395 -19.14 50.44 4.45
N ALA A 396 -20.30 49.76 4.32
CA ALA A 396 -20.83 48.90 5.34
C ALA A 396 -20.45 47.47 5.02
N ARG A 397 -19.65 46.85 5.87
CA ARG A 397 -19.42 45.42 5.83
C ARG A 397 -20.47 44.73 6.68
N VAL A 398 -21.16 43.76 6.07
CA VAL A 398 -22.22 42.97 6.67
C VAL A 398 -21.73 41.55 6.81
N ASP A 399 -21.36 41.15 8.00
CA ASP A 399 -20.90 39.81 8.33
C ASP A 399 -22.05 38.93 8.79
N SER A 400 -22.04 37.65 8.49
CA SER A 400 -22.99 36.68 9.02
C SER A 400 -22.77 36.52 10.54
N ASP A 401 -23.84 36.57 11.33
CA ASP A 401 -23.79 36.26 12.77
C ASP A 401 -24.16 34.79 13.07
N ILE A 402 -24.26 33.98 12.02
CA ILE A 402 -24.49 32.54 12.14
C ILE A 402 -23.19 31.88 12.57
N PRO A 403 -23.16 31.11 13.68
CA PRO A 403 -21.94 30.44 14.14
C PRO A 403 -21.32 29.55 13.06
N GLY A 404 -20.04 29.75 12.76
CA GLY A 404 -19.30 29.00 11.75
C GLY A 404 -19.46 29.49 10.30
N ASN A 405 -20.27 30.52 10.07
CA ASN A 405 -20.36 31.20 8.77
C ASN A 405 -19.50 32.48 8.80
N PHE A 406 -18.45 32.49 7.96
CA PHE A 406 -17.51 33.62 7.83
C PHE A 406 -17.80 34.51 6.61
N CYS A 407 -18.92 34.28 5.92
CA CYS A 407 -19.28 35.04 4.71
C CYS A 407 -19.75 36.47 5.03
N TYR A 408 -19.40 37.37 4.14
CA TYR A 408 -19.75 38.80 4.26
C TYR A 408 -20.07 39.42 2.89
N VAL A 409 -20.72 40.58 2.93
CA VAL A 409 -20.90 41.50 1.78
C VAL A 409 -20.48 42.90 2.16
N VAL A 410 -20.04 43.69 1.16
CA VAL A 410 -19.69 45.09 1.33
C VAL A 410 -20.55 45.99 0.46
#